data_0354a23c3e1540fb15d09ea55d600820
#
_entry.id   0354a23c3e1540fb15d09ea55d600820
#
_cell.length_a   1.000
_cell.length_b   1.000
_cell.length_c   1.000
_cell.angle_alpha   90.00
_cell.angle_beta   90.00
_cell.angle_gamma   90.00
#
_symmetry.space_group_name_H-M   'P 1'
#
loop_
_entity.id
_entity.type
_entity.pdbx_description
1 polymer ?
#
loop_
_entity_poly.entity_id
_entity_poly.type
_entity_poly.pdbx_seq_one_letter_code
_entity_poly.pdbx_strand_id
1 'polypeptide(L)'
;MLKRLVDLFEGDPDQFITTSLTGEVDERGKHEANYLTIHEPLTPAKWQEHLDGKVRIGVRPENNDKCKWGCIDVDPTTYKNYSQKKYVSIIQEYKLPLVPVKSKSGGLHLFLFLKDWASVEDVRKKLDEWNDTFFMANEVFPMSKAVTMPYYNCNATVEFAFDDNSNPLMIGAFLDLAESKRLSVKELYNLKTNAYEPETEWQNYPPCVQKLITDPWPGNNRNNFLFNILVLENKKTDGNLDIKALQEIAIERNK
;
A
#
# COMPACT_ATOMS: atom_id res chain seq x y z
N MET A 1 -16.22 11.53 17.51
CA MET A 1 -14.95 10.86 17.19
C MET A 1 -15.14 9.35 17.08
N LEU A 2 -15.45 8.63 18.19
CA LEU A 2 -15.57 7.15 18.19
C LEU A 2 -16.56 6.63 17.13
N LYS A 3 -17.76 7.20 17.01
CA LYS A 3 -18.76 6.80 16.00
C LYS A 3 -18.19 6.89 14.57
N ARG A 4 -17.50 7.98 14.25
CA ARG A 4 -16.88 8.17 12.92
C ARG A 4 -15.84 7.08 12.63
N LEU A 5 -15.01 6.72 13.63
CA LEU A 5 -14.00 5.66 13.49
C LEU A 5 -14.67 4.30 13.25
N VAL A 6 -15.71 3.95 14.00
CA VAL A 6 -16.49 2.72 13.81
C VAL A 6 -17.12 2.67 12.41
N ASP A 7 -17.75 3.76 11.97
CA ASP A 7 -18.38 3.85 10.65
C ASP A 7 -17.36 3.75 9.51
N LEU A 8 -16.14 4.26 9.72
CA LEU A 8 -15.07 4.27 8.74
C LEU A 8 -14.50 2.87 8.49
N PHE A 9 -14.35 2.08 9.56
CA PHE A 9 -13.79 0.73 9.52
C PHE A 9 -14.85 -0.37 9.67
N GLU A 10 -16.08 -0.10 9.24
CA GLU A 10 -17.13 -1.11 9.22
C GLU A 10 -16.71 -2.31 8.34
N GLY A 11 -16.79 -3.53 8.87
CA GLY A 11 -16.36 -4.76 8.21
C GLY A 11 -17.15 -5.96 8.67
N ASP A 12 -16.49 -7.09 8.94
CA ASP A 12 -17.10 -8.32 9.42
C ASP A 12 -17.92 -8.08 10.70
N PRO A 13 -19.23 -8.29 10.70
CA PRO A 13 -20.07 -8.01 11.85
C PRO A 13 -19.98 -9.06 12.97
N ASP A 14 -19.47 -10.27 12.65
CA ASP A 14 -19.58 -11.44 13.53
C ASP A 14 -18.27 -11.74 14.26
N GLN A 15 -17.16 -11.11 13.85
CA GLN A 15 -15.87 -11.37 14.45
C GLN A 15 -14.88 -10.20 14.28
N PHE A 16 -13.91 -10.17 15.16
CA PHE A 16 -12.73 -9.32 15.08
C PHE A 16 -11.51 -10.05 15.62
N ILE A 17 -10.32 -9.51 15.44
CA ILE A 17 -9.13 -10.05 16.08
C ILE A 17 -8.65 -9.14 17.20
N THR A 18 -8.01 -9.75 18.20
CA THR A 18 -7.15 -9.05 19.14
C THR A 18 -5.70 -9.40 18.89
N THR A 19 -4.81 -8.46 19.18
CA THR A 19 -3.37 -8.65 18.97
C THR A 19 -2.62 -8.28 20.23
N SER A 20 -1.76 -9.18 20.70
CA SER A 20 -0.80 -8.93 21.77
C SER A 20 0.62 -9.14 21.26
N LEU A 21 1.54 -8.21 21.58
CA LEU A 21 2.96 -8.37 21.27
C LEU A 21 3.56 -9.36 22.29
N THR A 22 4.36 -10.31 21.80
CA THR A 22 5.07 -11.28 22.67
C THR A 22 6.27 -10.65 23.37
N GLY A 23 6.78 -9.54 22.86
CA GLY A 23 8.05 -8.93 23.28
C GLY A 23 9.26 -9.50 22.55
N GLU A 24 9.07 -10.56 21.78
CA GLU A 24 10.12 -11.20 20.97
C GLU A 24 10.23 -10.53 19.61
N VAL A 25 11.40 -10.65 19.00
CA VAL A 25 11.71 -10.09 17.68
C VAL A 25 12.25 -11.21 16.82
N ASP A 26 11.69 -11.40 15.63
CA ASP A 26 12.15 -12.41 14.68
C ASP A 26 13.53 -12.05 14.09
N GLU A 27 14.14 -12.98 13.33
CA GLU A 27 15.45 -12.80 12.70
C GLU A 27 15.51 -11.59 11.74
N ARG A 28 14.34 -11.07 11.30
CA ARG A 28 14.22 -9.91 10.43
C ARG A 28 14.00 -8.61 11.20
N GLY A 29 13.99 -8.66 12.53
CA GLY A 29 13.74 -7.49 13.39
C GLY A 29 12.25 -7.15 13.55
N LYS A 30 11.32 -8.04 13.16
CA LYS A 30 9.89 -7.84 13.29
C LYS A 30 9.41 -8.33 14.65
N HIS A 31 8.66 -7.50 15.37
CA HIS A 31 8.01 -7.90 16.62
C HIS A 31 6.99 -9.02 16.38
N GLU A 32 7.16 -10.12 17.08
CA GLU A 32 6.19 -11.21 17.07
C GLU A 32 4.91 -10.79 17.77
N ALA A 33 3.79 -11.30 17.29
CA ALA A 33 2.49 -11.00 17.83
C ALA A 33 1.58 -12.23 17.81
N ASN A 34 0.87 -12.43 18.91
CA ASN A 34 -0.21 -13.40 18.98
C ASN A 34 -1.51 -12.76 18.49
N TYR A 35 -2.20 -13.47 17.61
CA TYR A 35 -3.50 -13.08 17.07
C TYR A 35 -4.56 -14.04 17.58
N LEU A 36 -5.61 -13.50 18.18
CA LEU A 36 -6.76 -14.26 18.64
C LEU A 36 -8.02 -13.76 17.94
N THR A 37 -8.72 -14.65 17.24
CA THR A 37 -10.03 -14.36 16.66
C THR A 37 -11.09 -14.43 17.75
N ILE A 38 -11.89 -13.38 17.86
CA ILE A 38 -13.03 -13.26 18.77
C ILE A 38 -14.30 -13.35 17.91
N HIS A 39 -15.08 -14.41 18.10
CA HIS A 39 -16.33 -14.66 17.36
C HIS A 39 -17.50 -13.95 18.04
N GLU A 40 -17.44 -12.63 18.09
CA GLU A 40 -18.44 -11.74 18.66
C GLU A 40 -18.44 -10.42 17.88
N PRO A 41 -19.55 -9.69 17.85
CA PRO A 41 -19.60 -8.36 17.25
C PRO A 41 -18.62 -7.39 17.90
N LEU A 42 -17.90 -6.63 17.07
CA LEU A 42 -17.00 -5.58 17.54
C LEU A 42 -17.80 -4.37 18.01
N THR A 43 -17.91 -4.19 19.33
CA THR A 43 -18.71 -3.14 19.95
C THR A 43 -17.97 -1.80 20.03
N PRO A 44 -18.72 -0.65 20.14
CA PRO A 44 -18.09 0.64 20.42
C PRO A 44 -17.25 0.66 21.71
N ALA A 45 -17.60 -0.15 22.71
CA ALA A 45 -16.81 -0.29 23.93
C ALA A 45 -15.44 -0.91 23.66
N LYS A 46 -15.35 -1.92 22.78
CA LYS A 46 -14.06 -2.51 22.36
C LYS A 46 -13.21 -1.53 21.56
N TRP A 47 -13.84 -0.72 20.70
CA TRP A 47 -13.14 0.38 20.04
C TRP A 47 -12.58 1.41 21.04
N GLN A 48 -13.33 1.74 22.10
CA GLN A 48 -12.83 2.63 23.15
C GLN A 48 -11.66 2.01 23.91
N GLU A 49 -11.72 0.69 24.23
CA GLU A 49 -10.61 -0.03 24.84
C GLU A 49 -9.34 0.00 23.95
N HIS A 50 -9.51 -0.05 22.63
CA HIS A 50 -8.41 0.09 21.68
C HIS A 50 -7.78 1.48 21.73
N LEU A 51 -8.59 2.52 21.69
CA LEU A 51 -8.13 3.91 21.79
C LEU A 51 -7.49 4.22 23.15
N ASP A 52 -7.94 3.55 24.21
CA ASP A 52 -7.37 3.65 25.56
C ASP A 52 -6.07 2.83 25.73
N GLY A 53 -5.66 2.05 24.74
CA GLY A 53 -4.46 1.20 24.80
C GLY A 53 -4.62 -0.09 25.61
N LYS A 54 -5.86 -0.52 25.91
CA LYS A 54 -6.14 -1.75 26.69
C LYS A 54 -6.14 -3.00 25.82
N VAL A 55 -6.75 -2.92 24.63
CA VAL A 55 -6.89 -4.05 23.69
C VAL A 55 -6.60 -3.56 22.27
N ARG A 56 -5.62 -4.16 21.60
CA ARG A 56 -5.35 -3.89 20.19
C ARG A 56 -6.29 -4.73 19.34
N ILE A 57 -7.13 -4.10 18.54
CA ILE A 57 -8.09 -4.78 17.67
C ILE A 57 -7.65 -4.78 16.21
N GLY A 58 -8.17 -5.72 15.44
CA GLY A 58 -8.11 -5.73 13.99
C GLY A 58 -9.45 -6.12 13.41
N VAL A 59 -9.75 -5.58 12.25
CA VAL A 59 -11.03 -5.75 11.54
C VAL A 59 -10.78 -6.39 10.18
N ARG A 60 -11.64 -7.33 9.81
CA ARG A 60 -11.71 -7.86 8.45
C ARG A 60 -12.62 -6.94 7.63
N PRO A 61 -12.15 -6.42 6.49
CA PRO A 61 -12.96 -5.49 5.69
C PRO A 61 -14.24 -6.09 5.13
N GLU A 62 -14.25 -7.41 4.94
CA GLU A 62 -15.27 -8.14 4.22
C GLU A 62 -16.53 -8.41 5.06
N ASN A 63 -17.69 -8.16 4.47
CA ASN A 63 -19.00 -8.54 4.97
C ASN A 63 -19.87 -8.97 3.78
N ASN A 64 -20.22 -10.28 3.67
CA ASN A 64 -21.02 -10.84 2.59
C ASN A 64 -20.53 -10.45 1.19
N ASP A 65 -19.26 -10.73 0.88
CA ASP A 65 -18.60 -10.42 -0.39
C ASP A 65 -18.55 -8.91 -0.75
N LYS A 66 -18.79 -8.04 0.23
CA LYS A 66 -18.70 -6.58 0.10
C LYS A 66 -17.77 -5.98 1.14
N CYS A 67 -17.27 -4.79 0.85
CA CYS A 67 -16.46 -4.00 1.78
C CYS A 67 -16.69 -2.50 1.58
N LYS A 68 -16.42 -1.71 2.63
CA LYS A 68 -16.43 -0.23 2.61
C LYS A 68 -15.04 0.37 2.65
N TRP A 69 -14.03 -0.45 2.82
CA TRP A 69 -12.64 -0.05 2.84
C TRP A 69 -11.74 -1.20 2.41
N GLY A 70 -10.54 -0.85 2.01
CA GLY A 70 -9.47 -1.79 1.72
C GLY A 70 -8.12 -1.22 2.14
N CYS A 71 -7.08 -2.01 2.02
CA CYS A 71 -5.75 -1.63 2.49
C CYS A 71 -4.66 -2.29 1.64
N ILE A 72 -3.61 -1.54 1.32
CA ILE A 72 -2.34 -2.08 0.87
C ILE A 72 -1.41 -2.07 2.08
N ASP A 73 -0.92 -3.26 2.50
CA ASP A 73 -0.02 -3.41 3.65
C ASP A 73 1.43 -3.45 3.18
N VAL A 74 2.17 -2.40 3.53
CA VAL A 74 3.58 -2.24 3.19
C VAL A 74 4.44 -2.67 4.37
N ASP A 75 5.04 -3.85 4.28
CA ASP A 75 5.95 -4.38 5.31
C ASP A 75 7.39 -3.83 5.10
N PRO A 76 7.94 -3.06 6.04
CA PRO A 76 9.27 -2.45 5.90
C PRO A 76 10.39 -3.47 5.88
N THR A 77 10.17 -4.68 6.42
CA THR A 77 11.20 -5.72 6.46
C THR A 77 11.42 -6.40 5.11
N THR A 78 10.45 -6.26 4.21
CA THR A 78 10.52 -6.83 2.85
C THR A 78 11.47 -6.04 1.94
N TYR A 79 11.70 -4.75 2.23
CA TYR A 79 12.42 -3.84 1.34
C TYR A 79 13.58 -3.11 2.03
N LYS A 80 14.80 -3.31 1.54
CA LYS A 80 16.03 -2.65 2.07
C LYS A 80 15.99 -1.12 2.03
N ASN A 81 15.20 -0.53 1.12
CA ASN A 81 15.12 0.91 0.88
C ASN A 81 13.72 1.45 1.21
N TYR A 82 13.03 0.88 2.21
CA TYR A 82 11.75 1.39 2.66
C TYR A 82 11.85 2.87 3.06
N SER A 83 10.97 3.69 2.50
CA SER A 83 10.84 5.10 2.85
C SER A 83 9.38 5.50 2.84
N GLN A 84 8.85 5.81 4.01
CA GLN A 84 7.48 6.32 4.16
C GLN A 84 7.21 7.54 3.28
N LYS A 85 8.15 8.50 3.23
CA LYS A 85 8.04 9.71 2.40
C LYS A 85 7.87 9.39 0.92
N LYS A 86 8.55 8.35 0.42
CA LYS A 86 8.41 7.89 -0.96
C LYS A 86 6.97 7.43 -1.26
N TYR A 87 6.35 6.66 -0.36
CA TYR A 87 4.96 6.22 -0.54
C TYR A 87 3.98 7.40 -0.53
N VAL A 88 4.15 8.36 0.39
CA VAL A 88 3.33 9.57 0.42
C VAL A 88 3.50 10.38 -0.87
N SER A 89 4.72 10.54 -1.37
CA SER A 89 4.98 11.25 -2.64
C SER A 89 4.29 10.56 -3.83
N ILE A 90 4.36 9.23 -3.93
CA ILE A 90 3.68 8.46 -4.99
C ILE A 90 2.17 8.64 -4.90
N ILE A 91 1.58 8.56 -3.70
CA ILE A 91 0.14 8.79 -3.49
C ILE A 91 -0.28 10.16 -4.03
N GLN A 92 0.54 11.18 -3.81
CA GLN A 92 0.27 12.54 -4.31
C GLN A 92 0.46 12.66 -5.83
N GLU A 93 1.57 12.16 -6.34
CA GLU A 93 1.92 12.19 -7.77
C GLU A 93 0.83 11.56 -8.62
N TYR A 94 0.38 10.37 -8.22
CA TYR A 94 -0.68 9.63 -8.93
C TYR A 94 -2.10 10.00 -8.47
N LYS A 95 -2.23 10.94 -7.52
CA LYS A 95 -3.51 11.39 -6.95
C LYS A 95 -4.36 10.24 -6.44
N LEU A 96 -3.71 9.25 -5.82
CA LEU A 96 -4.39 8.09 -5.28
C LEU A 96 -5.25 8.50 -4.06
N PRO A 97 -6.50 8.03 -3.94
CA PRO A 97 -7.36 8.35 -2.80
C PRO A 97 -7.01 7.48 -1.58
N LEU A 98 -5.72 7.24 -1.38
CA LEU A 98 -5.21 6.45 -0.27
C LEU A 98 -4.83 7.33 0.92
N VAL A 99 -5.07 6.83 2.12
CA VAL A 99 -4.66 7.46 3.38
C VAL A 99 -3.53 6.64 3.99
N PRO A 100 -2.29 7.16 4.02
CA PRO A 100 -1.16 6.45 4.59
C PRO A 100 -1.21 6.51 6.12
N VAL A 101 -1.10 5.35 6.75
CA VAL A 101 -1.09 5.19 8.21
C VAL A 101 0.10 4.34 8.61
N LYS A 102 0.87 4.76 9.58
CA LYS A 102 1.99 3.98 10.11
C LYS A 102 1.47 2.73 10.81
N SER A 103 1.98 1.56 10.44
CA SER A 103 1.62 0.29 11.07
C SER A 103 2.42 0.04 12.36
N LYS A 104 1.99 -0.93 13.16
CA LYS A 104 2.67 -1.32 14.42
C LYS A 104 4.12 -1.77 14.22
N SER A 105 4.43 -2.34 13.06
CA SER A 105 5.78 -2.84 12.69
C SER A 105 6.67 -1.76 12.06
N GLY A 106 6.17 -0.52 11.96
CA GLY A 106 6.91 0.59 11.35
C GLY A 106 6.74 0.72 9.83
N GLY A 107 5.94 -0.16 9.20
CA GLY A 107 5.51 -0.04 7.82
C GLY A 107 4.34 0.92 7.62
N LEU A 108 3.59 0.73 6.53
CA LEU A 108 2.41 1.53 6.21
C LEU A 108 1.22 0.63 5.90
N HIS A 109 0.07 1.02 6.38
CA HIS A 109 -1.24 0.65 5.85
C HIS A 109 -1.74 1.81 4.98
N LEU A 110 -1.97 1.55 3.70
CA LEU A 110 -2.50 2.54 2.76
C LEU A 110 -3.99 2.26 2.60
N PHE A 111 -4.83 3.00 3.33
CA PHE A 111 -6.26 2.75 3.38
C PHE A 111 -7.01 3.45 2.25
N LEU A 112 -7.86 2.69 1.57
CA LEU A 112 -8.95 3.18 0.71
C LEU A 112 -10.25 3.15 1.49
N PHE A 113 -11.05 4.22 1.42
CA PHE A 113 -12.37 4.30 2.05
C PHE A 113 -13.45 4.57 1.01
N LEU A 114 -14.60 3.94 1.18
CA LEU A 114 -15.76 4.08 0.30
C LEU A 114 -16.96 4.67 1.04
N LYS A 115 -17.84 5.34 0.31
CA LYS A 115 -19.11 5.86 0.82
C LYS A 115 -20.13 4.74 1.02
N ASP A 116 -20.10 3.76 0.11
CA ASP A 116 -21.06 2.67 0.02
C ASP A 116 -20.34 1.31 -0.03
N TRP A 117 -21.06 0.24 0.22
CA TRP A 117 -20.56 -1.12 0.09
C TRP A 117 -20.30 -1.48 -1.38
N ALA A 118 -19.08 -1.86 -1.70
CA ALA A 118 -18.64 -2.33 -3.02
C ALA A 118 -18.28 -3.82 -2.98
N SER A 119 -18.22 -4.46 -4.14
CA SER A 119 -17.72 -5.83 -4.27
C SER A 119 -16.27 -5.93 -3.78
N VAL A 120 -15.97 -6.95 -2.98
CA VAL A 120 -14.61 -7.28 -2.53
C VAL A 120 -13.66 -7.45 -3.72
N GLU A 121 -14.11 -8.15 -4.76
CA GLU A 121 -13.33 -8.40 -5.97
C GLU A 121 -12.94 -7.10 -6.68
N ASP A 122 -13.89 -6.18 -6.84
CA ASP A 122 -13.66 -4.90 -7.52
C ASP A 122 -12.71 -4.00 -6.73
N VAL A 123 -12.90 -3.91 -5.40
CA VAL A 123 -12.02 -3.13 -4.51
C VAL A 123 -10.62 -3.70 -4.53
N ARG A 124 -10.48 -5.01 -4.43
CA ARG A 124 -9.18 -5.69 -4.47
C ARG A 124 -8.48 -5.46 -5.80
N LYS A 125 -9.19 -5.67 -6.93
CA LYS A 125 -8.64 -5.42 -8.27
C LYS A 125 -8.13 -3.99 -8.42
N LYS A 126 -8.87 -3.00 -7.91
CA LYS A 126 -8.46 -1.60 -7.96
C LYS A 126 -7.25 -1.31 -7.08
N LEU A 127 -7.18 -1.91 -5.89
CA LEU A 127 -6.01 -1.77 -5.03
C LEU A 127 -4.79 -2.50 -5.57
N ASP A 128 -4.95 -3.65 -6.22
CA ASP A 128 -3.86 -4.34 -6.93
C ASP A 128 -3.31 -3.48 -8.08
N GLU A 129 -4.20 -2.83 -8.88
CA GLU A 129 -3.82 -1.87 -9.92
C GLU A 129 -3.00 -0.70 -9.34
N TRP A 130 -3.41 -0.16 -8.18
CA TRP A 130 -2.66 0.92 -7.54
C TRP A 130 -1.39 0.44 -6.84
N ASN A 131 -1.38 -0.79 -6.34
CA ASN A 131 -0.18 -1.40 -5.75
C ASN A 131 0.96 -1.49 -6.76
N ASP A 132 0.65 -1.70 -8.04
CA ASP A 132 1.64 -1.73 -9.11
C ASP A 132 2.37 -0.37 -9.26
N THR A 133 1.73 0.76 -8.91
CA THR A 133 2.38 2.09 -8.94
C THR A 133 3.47 2.25 -7.90
N PHE A 134 3.47 1.42 -6.83
CA PHE A 134 4.52 1.44 -5.81
C PHE A 134 5.73 0.59 -6.19
N PHE A 135 5.66 -0.15 -7.30
CA PHE A 135 6.72 -1.03 -7.81
C PHE A 135 7.20 -2.08 -6.80
N MET A 136 6.33 -2.51 -5.92
CA MET A 136 6.60 -3.46 -4.84
C MET A 136 5.43 -4.42 -4.67
N ALA A 137 5.71 -5.68 -4.36
CA ALA A 137 4.69 -6.69 -4.08
C ALA A 137 4.20 -6.56 -2.63
N ASN A 138 3.26 -5.64 -2.37
CA ASN A 138 2.65 -5.49 -1.06
C ASN A 138 1.41 -6.39 -0.91
N GLU A 139 1.06 -6.74 0.32
CA GLU A 139 -0.17 -7.50 0.61
C GLU A 139 -1.40 -6.58 0.45
N VAL A 140 -2.44 -7.07 -0.24
CA VAL A 140 -3.65 -6.27 -0.53
C VAL A 140 -4.87 -6.86 0.14
N PHE A 141 -5.61 -6.02 0.87
CA PHE A 141 -6.89 -6.33 1.52
C PHE A 141 -8.04 -5.59 0.82
N PRO A 142 -9.26 -6.18 0.73
CA PRO A 142 -9.77 -7.32 1.50
C PRO A 142 -9.20 -8.67 1.07
N MET A 143 -8.98 -9.50 2.08
CA MET A 143 -8.67 -10.93 1.98
C MET A 143 -9.19 -11.62 3.26
N SER A 144 -9.02 -12.94 3.37
CA SER A 144 -9.48 -13.72 4.53
C SER A 144 -8.86 -13.35 5.89
N LYS A 145 -7.98 -12.35 5.94
CA LYS A 145 -7.30 -11.86 7.14
C LYS A 145 -7.87 -10.52 7.59
N ALA A 146 -7.67 -10.19 8.87
CA ALA A 146 -7.98 -8.88 9.45
C ALA A 146 -6.75 -7.96 9.40
N VAL A 147 -7.00 -6.65 9.29
CA VAL A 147 -6.01 -5.59 9.39
C VAL A 147 -6.04 -5.01 10.79
N THR A 148 -4.90 -4.82 11.43
CA THR A 148 -4.81 -4.15 12.74
C THR A 148 -5.20 -2.68 12.58
N MET A 149 -6.09 -2.21 13.46
CA MET A 149 -6.62 -0.84 13.42
C MET A 149 -5.62 0.19 13.92
N PRO A 150 -5.61 1.39 13.32
CA PRO A 150 -4.74 2.48 13.72
C PRO A 150 -5.18 3.15 15.04
N TYR A 151 -4.31 4.00 15.57
CA TYR A 151 -4.55 4.79 16.79
C TYR A 151 -4.74 3.97 18.08
N TYR A 152 -4.16 2.77 18.15
CA TYR A 152 -4.04 2.08 19.42
C TYR A 152 -3.32 2.97 20.44
N ASN A 153 -3.91 3.10 21.67
CA ASN A 153 -3.42 4.03 22.69
C ASN A 153 -3.30 5.46 22.13
N CYS A 154 -4.41 6.04 21.72
CA CYS A 154 -4.43 7.25 20.88
C CYS A 154 -3.70 8.47 21.50
N ASN A 155 -3.52 8.53 22.82
CA ASN A 155 -2.80 9.61 23.51
C ASN A 155 -1.27 9.47 23.40
N ALA A 156 -0.77 8.26 23.10
CA ALA A 156 0.65 7.95 22.98
C ALA A 156 0.93 7.02 21.78
N THR A 157 0.07 7.06 20.77
CA THR A 157 0.15 6.16 19.61
C THR A 157 1.40 6.40 18.79
N VAL A 158 1.95 5.30 18.27
CA VAL A 158 2.96 5.32 17.19
C VAL A 158 2.36 4.92 15.84
N GLU A 159 1.05 4.61 15.82
CA GLU A 159 0.28 4.14 14.66
C GLU A 159 -0.71 5.22 14.22
N PHE A 160 -0.18 6.25 13.59
CA PHE A 160 -0.91 7.46 13.18
C PHE A 160 -0.88 7.63 11.65
N ALA A 161 -1.88 8.33 11.15
CA ALA A 161 -1.92 8.72 9.74
C ALA A 161 -0.96 9.89 9.45
N PHE A 162 -0.66 10.06 8.18
CA PHE A 162 0.16 11.15 7.67
C PHE A 162 -0.65 12.06 6.75
N ASP A 163 -0.35 13.35 6.82
CA ASP A 163 -0.79 14.31 5.82
C ASP A 163 0.06 14.21 4.52
N ASP A 164 -0.29 15.01 3.55
CA ASP A 164 0.40 15.08 2.27
C ASP A 164 1.86 15.57 2.37
N ASN A 165 2.27 16.15 3.48
CA ASN A 165 3.64 16.55 3.78
C ASN A 165 4.39 15.53 4.66
N SER A 166 3.83 14.35 4.86
CA SER A 166 4.33 13.30 5.75
C SER A 166 4.40 13.71 7.24
N ASN A 167 3.58 14.68 7.67
CA ASN A 167 3.45 15.01 9.08
C ASN A 167 2.42 14.08 9.75
N PRO A 168 2.64 13.70 11.02
CA PRO A 168 1.70 12.89 11.77
C PRO A 168 0.39 13.63 12.04
N LEU A 169 -0.73 12.95 11.87
CA LEU A 169 -2.05 13.47 12.12
C LEU A 169 -2.61 12.96 13.45
N MET A 170 -3.24 13.85 14.21
CA MET A 170 -4.11 13.46 15.31
C MET A 170 -5.37 12.77 14.77
N ILE A 171 -5.98 11.91 15.56
CA ILE A 171 -7.14 11.09 15.14
C ILE A 171 -8.30 11.91 14.54
N GLY A 172 -8.56 13.11 15.04
CA GLY A 172 -9.59 14.00 14.46
C GLY A 172 -9.26 14.40 13.02
N ALA A 173 -8.04 14.87 12.77
CA ALA A 173 -7.57 15.26 11.45
C ALA A 173 -7.47 14.04 10.49
N PHE A 174 -7.11 12.88 11.01
CA PHE A 174 -7.18 11.63 10.23
C PHE A 174 -8.60 11.33 9.76
N LEU A 175 -9.58 11.42 10.65
CA LEU A 175 -10.99 11.17 10.29
C LEU A 175 -11.48 12.17 9.24
N ASP A 176 -11.12 13.45 9.35
CA ASP A 176 -11.46 14.48 8.38
C ASP A 176 -10.82 14.17 7.00
N LEU A 177 -9.55 13.79 6.98
CA LEU A 177 -8.84 13.38 5.77
C LEU A 177 -9.47 12.13 5.15
N ALA A 178 -9.70 11.09 5.95
CA ALA A 178 -10.27 9.82 5.48
C ALA A 178 -11.67 10.02 4.87
N GLU A 179 -12.53 10.82 5.52
CA GLU A 179 -13.87 11.14 5.01
C GLU A 179 -13.82 11.96 3.73
N SER A 180 -12.87 12.91 3.61
CA SER A 180 -12.69 13.71 2.40
C SER A 180 -12.23 12.90 1.19
N LYS A 181 -11.49 11.79 1.42
CA LYS A 181 -10.98 10.89 0.38
C LYS A 181 -11.92 9.72 0.07
N ARG A 182 -13.09 9.61 0.72
CA ARG A 182 -14.06 8.53 0.45
C ARG A 182 -14.58 8.61 -0.99
N LEU A 183 -14.50 7.50 -1.69
CA LEU A 183 -15.06 7.36 -3.04
C LEU A 183 -16.45 6.73 -3.01
N SER A 184 -17.34 7.15 -3.88
CA SER A 184 -18.48 6.33 -4.28
C SER A 184 -18.01 5.15 -5.13
N VAL A 185 -18.84 4.11 -5.24
CA VAL A 185 -18.55 2.95 -6.09
C VAL A 185 -18.33 3.39 -7.56
N LYS A 186 -19.11 4.37 -8.04
CA LYS A 186 -18.94 4.92 -9.38
C LYS A 186 -17.60 5.63 -9.57
N GLU A 187 -17.16 6.41 -8.57
CA GLU A 187 -15.85 7.07 -8.61
C GLU A 187 -14.73 6.04 -8.60
N LEU A 188 -14.84 4.96 -7.79
CA LEU A 188 -13.86 3.88 -7.75
C LEU A 188 -13.64 3.25 -9.13
N TYR A 189 -14.73 2.94 -9.86
CA TYR A 189 -14.63 2.36 -11.21
C TYR A 189 -14.07 3.32 -12.25
N ASN A 190 -14.41 4.60 -12.14
CA ASN A 190 -14.00 5.61 -13.12
C ASN A 190 -12.63 6.20 -12.86
N LEU A 191 -12.07 6.01 -11.66
CA LEU A 191 -10.76 6.52 -11.33
C LEU A 191 -9.71 5.74 -12.13
N LYS A 192 -9.27 6.35 -13.24
CA LYS A 192 -8.08 5.89 -13.93
C LYS A 192 -6.90 6.49 -13.17
N THR A 193 -6.11 5.65 -12.54
CA THR A 193 -4.75 6.07 -12.24
C THR A 193 -4.08 6.31 -13.59
N ASN A 194 -3.40 7.42 -13.72
CA ASN A 194 -2.35 7.48 -14.72
C ASN A 194 -1.30 6.47 -14.23
N ALA A 195 -1.57 5.17 -14.43
CA ALA A 195 -0.52 4.19 -14.36
C ALA A 195 0.65 4.81 -15.11
N TYR A 196 1.83 4.76 -14.53
CA TYR A 196 3.04 5.21 -15.20
C TYR A 196 2.93 4.80 -16.67
N GLU A 197 2.55 5.75 -17.52
CA GLU A 197 2.76 5.57 -18.95
C GLU A 197 4.27 5.76 -19.10
N PRO A 198 5.00 4.67 -19.34
CA PRO A 198 6.43 4.81 -19.60
C PRO A 198 6.56 5.85 -20.68
N GLU A 199 7.47 6.80 -20.52
CA GLU A 199 7.75 7.82 -21.52
C GLU A 199 7.64 7.19 -22.91
N THR A 200 7.01 7.85 -23.84
CA THR A 200 6.61 7.34 -25.17
C THR A 200 7.72 6.56 -25.91
N GLU A 201 8.96 6.81 -25.53
CA GLU A 201 10.16 6.10 -25.99
C GLU A 201 10.13 4.58 -25.74
N TRP A 202 9.49 4.11 -24.65
CA TRP A 202 9.53 2.72 -24.21
C TRP A 202 8.31 1.88 -24.61
N GLN A 203 7.25 2.52 -25.13
CA GLN A 203 6.01 1.84 -25.53
C GLN A 203 6.22 0.77 -26.61
N ASN A 204 7.27 0.91 -27.41
CA ASN A 204 7.62 -0.01 -28.49
C ASN A 204 8.55 -1.14 -28.06
N TYR A 205 8.92 -1.20 -26.78
CA TYR A 205 9.76 -2.27 -26.27
C TYR A 205 8.93 -3.50 -25.85
N PRO A 206 9.51 -4.71 -25.86
CA PRO A 206 8.83 -5.89 -25.34
C PRO A 206 8.37 -5.71 -23.89
N PRO A 207 7.22 -6.30 -23.47
CA PRO A 207 6.67 -6.12 -22.12
C PRO A 207 7.65 -6.44 -20.98
N CYS A 208 8.55 -7.41 -21.18
CA CYS A 208 9.59 -7.74 -20.20
C CYS A 208 10.59 -6.61 -19.98
N VAL A 209 10.88 -5.83 -21.01
CA VAL A 209 11.79 -4.66 -20.93
C VAL A 209 11.04 -3.47 -20.35
N GLN A 210 9.80 -3.24 -20.77
CA GLN A 210 8.95 -2.21 -20.16
C GLN A 210 8.84 -2.43 -18.65
N LYS A 211 8.64 -3.67 -18.20
CA LYS A 211 8.62 -4.02 -16.77
C LYS A 211 9.96 -3.75 -16.08
N LEU A 212 11.08 -4.03 -16.71
CA LEU A 212 12.42 -3.75 -16.15
C LEU A 212 12.73 -2.26 -16.04
N ILE A 213 12.18 -1.42 -16.93
CA ILE A 213 12.33 0.05 -16.90
C ILE A 213 11.49 0.67 -15.79
N THR A 214 10.29 0.15 -15.57
CA THR A 214 9.36 0.61 -14.55
C THR A 214 9.70 0.08 -13.15
N ASP A 215 10.50 -0.98 -13.06
CA ASP A 215 10.92 -1.56 -11.79
C ASP A 215 12.13 -0.78 -11.23
N PRO A 216 12.02 -0.07 -10.08
CA PRO A 216 13.15 0.61 -9.48
C PRO A 216 14.14 -0.44 -8.96
N TRP A 217 15.04 -0.85 -9.82
CA TRP A 217 16.26 -1.62 -9.59
C TRP A 217 16.27 -2.52 -8.34
N PRO A 218 15.66 -3.69 -8.32
CA PRO A 218 15.97 -4.68 -7.31
C PRO A 218 17.40 -5.19 -7.60
N GLY A 219 18.30 -4.76 -6.77
CA GLY A 219 19.74 -4.98 -6.59
C GLY A 219 20.55 -5.84 -7.57
N ASN A 220 20.02 -6.89 -8.14
CA ASN A 220 20.76 -7.82 -9.01
C ASN A 220 20.35 -7.79 -10.49
N ASN A 221 19.33 -7.03 -10.88
CA ASN A 221 18.81 -7.04 -12.24
C ASN A 221 19.37 -5.94 -13.16
N ARG A 222 20.20 -5.03 -12.62
CA ARG A 222 20.75 -3.91 -13.38
C ARG A 222 21.55 -4.36 -14.62
N ASN A 223 22.39 -5.37 -14.47
CA ASN A 223 23.16 -5.90 -15.57
C ASN A 223 22.28 -6.57 -16.63
N ASN A 224 21.25 -7.30 -16.21
CA ASN A 224 20.27 -7.91 -17.12
C ASN A 224 19.47 -6.84 -17.88
N PHE A 225 19.09 -5.75 -17.21
CA PHE A 225 18.43 -4.62 -17.84
C PHE A 225 19.32 -3.99 -18.91
N LEU A 226 20.54 -3.56 -18.56
CA LEU A 226 21.47 -2.95 -19.50
C LEU A 226 21.75 -3.87 -20.69
N PHE A 227 21.96 -5.16 -20.44
CA PHE A 227 22.16 -6.14 -21.50
C PHE A 227 20.95 -6.20 -22.45
N ASN A 228 19.72 -6.32 -21.93
CA ASN A 228 18.53 -6.37 -22.76
C ASN A 228 18.30 -5.09 -23.56
N ILE A 229 18.53 -3.92 -22.96
CA ILE A 229 18.47 -2.62 -23.66
C ILE A 229 19.48 -2.57 -24.80
N LEU A 230 20.73 -2.91 -24.55
CA LEU A 230 21.78 -2.88 -25.58
C LEU A 230 21.49 -3.84 -26.74
N VAL A 231 20.98 -5.03 -26.43
CA VAL A 231 20.55 -6.01 -27.48
C VAL A 231 19.41 -5.42 -28.32
N LEU A 232 18.45 -4.75 -27.70
CA LEU A 232 17.31 -4.16 -28.41
C LEU A 232 17.71 -2.93 -29.23
N GLU A 233 18.54 -2.04 -28.71
CA GLU A 233 19.06 -0.88 -29.46
C GLU A 233 19.88 -1.35 -30.66
N ASN A 234 20.72 -2.38 -30.48
CA ASN A 234 21.46 -2.95 -31.59
C ASN A 234 20.55 -3.61 -32.66
N LYS A 235 19.45 -4.26 -32.24
CA LYS A 235 18.45 -4.80 -33.18
C LYS A 235 17.69 -3.73 -33.97
N LYS A 236 17.39 -2.57 -33.36
CA LYS A 236 16.75 -1.44 -34.04
C LYS A 236 17.59 -0.89 -35.21
N THR A 237 18.89 -1.07 -35.13
CA THR A 237 19.86 -0.66 -36.16
C THR A 237 20.35 -1.82 -37.02
N ASP A 238 19.57 -2.91 -37.07
CA ASP A 238 19.93 -4.14 -37.81
C ASP A 238 21.32 -4.71 -37.46
N GLY A 239 21.73 -4.53 -36.20
CA GLY A 239 23.03 -5.01 -35.73
C GLY A 239 24.23 -4.13 -36.08
N ASN A 240 24.00 -2.89 -36.53
CA ASN A 240 25.05 -2.01 -37.04
C ASN A 240 25.69 -1.09 -35.99
N LEU A 241 25.33 -1.20 -34.68
CA LEU A 241 26.00 -0.46 -33.64
C LEU A 241 27.37 -1.06 -33.32
N ASP A 242 28.39 -0.21 -33.35
CA ASP A 242 29.70 -0.59 -32.88
C ASP A 242 29.82 -0.61 -31.34
N ILE A 243 30.91 -1.17 -30.85
CA ILE A 243 31.15 -1.31 -29.40
C ILE A 243 31.14 0.06 -28.71
N LYS A 244 31.63 1.12 -29.36
CA LYS A 244 31.70 2.47 -28.77
C LYS A 244 30.32 3.07 -28.62
N ALA A 245 29.46 2.95 -29.64
CA ALA A 245 28.06 3.40 -29.59
C ALA A 245 27.28 2.65 -28.50
N LEU A 246 27.49 1.33 -28.36
CA LEU A 246 26.88 0.53 -27.30
C LEU A 246 27.34 0.95 -25.90
N GLN A 247 28.62 1.31 -25.74
CA GLN A 247 29.16 1.82 -24.48
C GLN A 247 28.56 3.19 -24.12
N GLU A 248 28.40 4.10 -25.08
CA GLU A 248 27.76 5.40 -24.88
C GLU A 248 26.31 5.25 -24.42
N ILE A 249 25.54 4.38 -25.08
CA ILE A 249 24.16 4.03 -24.66
C ILE A 249 24.15 3.46 -23.24
N ALA A 250 25.07 2.53 -22.92
CA ALA A 250 25.14 1.92 -21.60
C ALA A 250 25.44 2.97 -20.51
N ILE A 251 26.33 3.93 -20.77
CA ILE A 251 26.66 5.01 -19.83
C ILE A 251 25.47 5.94 -19.63
N GLU A 252 24.77 6.31 -20.70
CA GLU A 252 23.61 7.18 -20.64
C GLU A 252 22.46 6.53 -19.85
N ARG A 253 22.19 5.27 -20.09
CA ARG A 253 21.12 4.50 -19.43
C ARG A 253 21.48 4.06 -18.00
N ASN A 254 22.68 4.31 -17.56
CA ASN A 254 23.18 3.96 -16.23
C ASN A 254 23.22 5.15 -15.26
N LYS A 255 22.81 6.33 -15.71
CA LYS A 255 22.65 7.53 -14.88
C LYS A 255 21.34 7.51 -14.12
#